data_1aa30aebef36e1b7a3926a0b32abf673
#
_entry.id   1aa30aebef36e1b7a3926a0b32abf673
#
_cell.length_a   1.000
_cell.length_b   1.000
_cell.length_c   1.000
_cell.angle_alpha   90.00
_cell.angle_beta   90.00
_cell.angle_gamma   90.00
#
_symmetry.space_group_name_H-M   'P 1'
#
loop_
_entity.id
_entity.type
_entity.pdbx_description
1 polymer ?
#
loop_
_entity_poly.entity_id
_entity_poly.type
_entity_poly.pdbx_seq_one_letter_code
_entity_poly.pdbx_strand_id
1 'polypeptide(L)' 'MSESPLAANPYEVLGVSPTASDDELKRAYRLRLRQAHPDTGGSAAEFDAVQRAWQRVGTPSARYAYDSGAD' A
#
# COMPACT_ATOMS: atom_id res chain seq x y z
N MET A 1 -11.79 -11.01 -15.72
CA MET A 1 -10.60 -10.93 -15.82
C MET A 1 -9.91 -10.75 -14.62
N SER A 2 -9.15 -11.53 -14.26
CA SER A 2 -8.52 -11.45 -13.03
C SER A 2 -7.34 -10.60 -13.12
N GLU A 3 -7.00 -9.95 -12.03
CA GLU A 3 -5.86 -9.20 -11.99
C GLU A 3 -4.77 -9.99 -11.45
N SER A 4 -3.61 -9.87 -11.99
CA SER A 4 -2.42 -10.50 -11.49
C SER A 4 -2.06 -9.85 -10.19
N PRO A 5 -1.50 -10.58 -9.25
CA PRO A 5 -0.98 -9.95 -8.03
C PRO A 5 0.05 -8.87 -8.32
N LEU A 6 0.74 -8.99 -9.47
CA LEU A 6 1.72 -7.99 -9.82
C LEU A 6 1.08 -6.70 -10.27
N ALA A 7 -0.22 -6.76 -10.59
CA ALA A 7 -0.93 -5.57 -11.02
C ALA A 7 -1.70 -4.90 -9.89
N ALA A 8 -1.55 -5.38 -8.67
CA ALA A 8 -2.25 -4.77 -7.54
C ALA A 8 -1.75 -3.35 -7.35
N ASN A 9 -2.68 -2.41 -7.16
CA ASN A 9 -2.28 -1.03 -6.94
C ASN A 9 -1.95 -0.82 -5.47
N PRO A 10 -1.27 0.27 -5.14
CA PRO A 10 -0.82 0.48 -3.76
C PRO A 10 -1.97 0.53 -2.76
N TYR A 11 -3.14 1.01 -3.16
CA TYR A 11 -4.27 1.04 -2.24
C TYR A 11 -4.72 -0.37 -1.88
N GLU A 12 -4.73 -1.27 -2.86
CA GLU A 12 -5.07 -2.66 -2.60
C GLU A 12 -4.05 -3.32 -1.70
N VAL A 13 -2.78 -3.06 -1.94
CA VAL A 13 -1.72 -3.63 -1.10
C VAL A 13 -1.88 -3.17 0.33
N LEU A 14 -2.25 -1.90 0.53
CA LEU A 14 -2.42 -1.37 1.87
C LEU A 14 -3.79 -1.69 2.45
N GLY A 15 -4.71 -2.21 1.64
CA GLY A 15 -6.00 -2.62 2.15
C GLY A 15 -6.98 -1.50 2.38
N VAL A 16 -6.91 -0.44 1.59
CA VAL A 16 -7.82 0.70 1.73
C VAL A 16 -8.42 1.07 0.39
N SER A 17 -9.49 1.85 0.45
CA SER A 17 -10.10 2.39 -0.73
C SER A 17 -9.23 3.51 -1.29
N PRO A 18 -9.22 3.70 -2.61
CA PRO A 18 -8.51 4.85 -3.20
C PRO A 18 -9.04 6.19 -2.71
N THR A 19 -10.23 6.21 -2.11
CA THR A 19 -10.79 7.44 -1.58
C THR A 19 -10.54 7.63 -0.09
N ALA A 20 -9.76 6.75 0.52
CA ALA A 20 -9.46 6.85 1.94
C ALA A 20 -8.73 8.15 2.25
N SER A 21 -8.96 8.69 3.44
CA SER A 21 -8.25 9.89 3.87
C SER A 21 -6.78 9.56 4.13
N ASP A 22 -5.96 10.59 4.22
CA ASP A 22 -4.55 10.37 4.51
C ASP A 22 -4.37 9.70 5.86
N ASP A 23 -5.22 10.02 6.84
CA ASP A 23 -5.13 9.38 8.15
C ASP A 23 -5.50 7.91 8.07
N GLU A 24 -6.53 7.59 7.30
CA GLU A 24 -6.92 6.20 7.11
C GLU A 24 -5.81 5.43 6.40
N LEU A 25 -5.21 6.06 5.43
CA LEU A 25 -4.14 5.43 4.67
C LEU A 25 -2.95 5.11 5.58
N LYS A 26 -2.58 6.07 6.44
CA LYS A 26 -1.47 5.87 7.35
C LYS A 26 -1.77 4.76 8.35
N ARG A 27 -2.99 4.72 8.85
CA ARG A 27 -3.38 3.69 9.80
C ARG A 27 -3.35 2.32 9.16
N ALA A 28 -3.84 2.22 7.92
CA ALA A 28 -3.81 0.97 7.19
C ALA A 28 -2.39 0.49 6.94
N TYR A 29 -1.50 1.42 6.61
CA TYR A 29 -0.10 1.09 6.39
C TYR A 29 0.51 0.47 7.65
N ARG A 30 0.28 1.09 8.79
CA ARG A 30 0.85 0.57 10.03
C ARG A 30 0.33 -0.81 10.35
N LEU A 31 -0.96 -1.03 10.11
CA LEU A 31 -1.55 -2.34 10.36
C LEU A 31 -0.95 -3.38 9.42
N ARG A 32 -0.82 -3.04 8.14
CA ARG A 32 -0.26 -3.97 7.17
C ARG A 32 1.20 -4.28 7.47
N LEU A 33 1.96 -3.29 7.91
CA LEU A 33 3.35 -3.55 8.28
C LEU A 33 3.44 -4.60 9.37
N ARG A 34 2.58 -4.50 10.37
CA ARG A 34 2.58 -5.47 11.44
C ARG A 34 2.21 -6.86 10.94
N GLN A 35 1.19 -6.94 10.10
CA GLN A 35 0.74 -8.21 9.57
C GLN A 35 1.77 -8.85 8.63
N ALA A 36 2.50 -8.03 7.91
CA ALA A 36 3.46 -8.53 6.94
C ALA A 36 4.81 -8.88 7.55
N HIS A 37 5.04 -8.51 8.79
CA HIS A 37 6.32 -8.77 9.42
C HIS A 37 6.54 -10.26 9.62
N PRO A 38 7.76 -10.76 9.35
CA PRO A 38 8.03 -12.19 9.52
C PRO A 38 7.75 -12.70 10.93
N ASP A 39 7.92 -11.86 11.95
CA ASP A 39 7.68 -12.28 13.33
C ASP A 39 6.21 -12.53 13.60
N THR A 40 5.32 -12.02 12.79
CA THR A 40 3.88 -12.18 13.01
C THR A 40 3.22 -12.97 11.91
N GLY A 41 3.99 -13.78 11.20
CA GLY A 41 3.41 -14.66 10.20
C GLY A 41 3.51 -14.18 8.78
N GLY A 42 4.10 -13.02 8.55
CA GLY A 42 4.28 -12.52 7.20
C GLY A 42 5.59 -13.01 6.61
N SER A 43 6.07 -12.29 5.62
CA SER A 43 7.32 -12.63 4.96
C SER A 43 8.05 -11.35 4.60
N ALA A 44 9.35 -11.49 4.32
CA ALA A 44 10.13 -10.34 3.90
C ALA A 44 9.59 -9.76 2.60
N ALA A 45 9.10 -10.61 1.71
CA ALA A 45 8.53 -10.15 0.45
C ALA A 45 7.27 -9.33 0.67
N GLU A 46 6.41 -9.78 1.59
CA GLU A 46 5.20 -9.04 1.91
C GLU A 46 5.52 -7.71 2.57
N PHE A 47 6.47 -7.73 3.48
CA PHE A 47 6.87 -6.52 4.17
C PHE A 47 7.39 -5.49 3.16
N ASP A 48 8.23 -5.92 2.24
CA ASP A 48 8.77 -5.05 1.21
C ASP A 48 7.68 -4.50 0.31
N ALA A 49 6.70 -5.35 -0.05
CA ALA A 49 5.61 -4.91 -0.90
C ALA A 49 4.79 -3.80 -0.24
N VAL A 50 4.56 -3.93 1.07
CA VAL A 50 3.81 -2.92 1.81
C VAL A 50 4.59 -1.60 1.83
N GLN A 51 5.89 -1.67 2.05
CA GLN A 51 6.70 -0.46 2.07
C GLN A 51 6.74 0.22 0.71
N ARG A 52 6.82 -0.56 -0.36
CA ARG A 52 6.82 0.01 -1.70
C ARG A 52 5.48 0.67 -2.02
N ALA A 53 4.38 0.05 -1.60
CA ALA A 53 3.08 0.64 -1.80
C ALA A 53 2.97 1.97 -1.08
N TRP A 54 3.49 2.02 0.14
CA TRP A 54 3.46 3.24 0.92
C TRP A 54 4.26 4.36 0.24
N GLN A 55 5.39 4.01 -0.35
CA GLN A 55 6.20 5.02 -1.03
C GLN A 55 5.46 5.67 -2.18
N ARG A 56 4.52 4.97 -2.78
CA ARG A 56 3.81 5.49 -3.93
C ARG A 56 2.67 6.42 -3.56
N VAL A 57 2.10 6.28 -2.36
CA VAL A 57 0.93 7.07 -1.98
C VAL A 57 1.00 7.62 -0.57
N GLY A 58 2.14 7.49 0.09
CA GLY A 58 2.24 7.81 1.52
C GLY A 58 2.41 9.27 1.85
N THR A 59 2.69 10.11 0.87
CA THR A 59 2.76 11.54 1.09
C THR A 59 1.75 12.20 0.17
N PRO A 60 1.25 13.39 0.51
CA PRO A 60 0.30 14.06 -0.37
C PRO A 60 0.81 14.26 -1.78
N SER A 61 2.08 14.57 -1.91
CA SER A 61 2.67 14.79 -3.22
C SER A 61 2.73 13.49 -4.03
N ALA A 62 3.20 12.42 -3.41
CA ALA A 62 3.29 11.14 -4.10
C ALA A 62 1.91 10.62 -4.45
N ARG A 63 0.94 10.78 -3.54
CA ARG A 63 -0.41 10.31 -3.77
C ARG A 63 -1.03 11.07 -4.94
N TYR A 64 -0.82 12.37 -4.99
CA TYR A 64 -1.35 13.16 -6.08
C TYR A 64 -0.80 12.69 -7.42
N ALA A 65 0.51 12.44 -7.46
CA ALA A 65 1.14 11.99 -8.69
C ALA A 65 0.58 10.62 -9.12
N TYR A 66 0.41 9.72 -8.18
CA TYR A 66 -0.12 8.41 -8.50
C TYR A 66 -1.56 8.51 -9.01
N ASP A 67 -2.39 9.27 -8.30
CA ASP A 67 -3.80 9.41 -8.65
C ASP A 67 -3.99 10.12 -9.97
N SER A 68 -3.04 10.95 -10.36
CA SER A 68 -3.11 11.66 -11.62
C SER A 68 -2.59 10.84 -12.79
N GLY A 69 -2.22 9.60 -12.54
CA GLY A 69 -1.75 8.74 -13.61
C GLY A 69 -0.34 9.01 -14.04
N ALA A 70 0.42 9.65 -13.18
CA ALA A 70 1.79 10.01 -13.53
C ALA A 70 2.76 8.87 -13.33
N ASP A 71 2.34 7.70 -13.09
CA ASP A 71 3.22 6.65 -12.78
C ASP A 71 4.14 6.26 -13.82
#